data_f8c80a19845e8ee347bef4cdd81837f4
#
_entry.id   f8c80a19845e8ee347bef4cdd81837f4
#
_cell.length_a   1.000
_cell.length_b   1.000
_cell.length_c   1.000
_cell.angle_alpha   90.00
_cell.angle_beta   90.00
_cell.angle_gamma   90.00
#
_symmetry.space_group_name_H-M   'P 1'
#
loop_
_entity.id
_entity.type
_entity.pdbx_description
1 polymer ?
#
loop_
_entity_poly.entity_id
_entity_poly.type
_entity_poly.pdbx_seq_one_letter_code
_entity_poly.pdbx_strand_id
1 'polypeptide(L)'
;SRGLGDVYKRQPQWGIWRWNMEKKDCCCCSEKQTMRSEEQKKALLNRLKRIEGQVRGIQAMIEKDSYCNDILIQSAAVSAAMNAFNKEILASHIHSCVVRDIRAGNDEVVDELVTTIQKLMK
;
A
#
# COMPACT_ATOMS: atom_id res chain seq x y z
N SER A 1 10.17 -17.23 -19.93
CA SER A 1 9.85 -17.97 -18.71
C SER A 1 10.96 -17.89 -17.67
N ARG A 2 12.21 -17.80 -18.12
CA ARG A 2 13.33 -17.62 -17.20
C ARG A 2 13.29 -16.28 -16.48
N GLY A 3 12.88 -15.23 -17.17
CA GLY A 3 12.71 -13.93 -16.57
C GLY A 3 11.67 -13.93 -15.47
N LEU A 4 10.61 -14.70 -15.68
CA LEU A 4 9.58 -14.87 -14.65
C LEU A 4 10.12 -15.69 -13.48
N GLY A 5 10.92 -16.71 -13.75
CA GLY A 5 11.59 -17.49 -12.69
C GLY A 5 12.52 -16.65 -11.86
N ASP A 6 13.27 -15.76 -12.49
CA ASP A 6 14.16 -14.85 -11.80
C ASP A 6 13.40 -13.83 -10.97
N VAL A 7 12.28 -13.34 -11.48
CA VAL A 7 11.39 -12.46 -10.72
C VAL A 7 10.86 -13.19 -9.49
N TYR A 8 10.47 -14.43 -9.62
CA TYR A 8 10.01 -15.24 -8.49
C TYR A 8 11.13 -15.53 -7.51
N LYS A 9 12.34 -15.76 -8.00
CA LYS A 9 13.50 -15.97 -7.14
C LYS A 9 13.85 -14.72 -6.32
N ARG A 10 13.43 -13.55 -6.79
CA ARG A 10 13.59 -12.32 -6.04
C ARG A 10 12.51 -12.11 -5.00
N GLN A 11 11.51 -12.97 -4.96
CA GLN A 11 10.51 -12.91 -3.90
C GLN A 11 11.09 -13.02 -2.49
N PRO A 12 12.20 -13.75 -2.25
CA PRO A 12 12.82 -13.69 -0.93
C PRO A 12 13.15 -12.29 -0.45
N GLN A 13 13.44 -11.37 -1.38
CA GLN A 13 13.64 -9.97 -1.03
C GLN A 13 12.35 -9.32 -0.53
N TRP A 14 11.22 -9.70 -1.13
CA TRP A 14 9.92 -9.27 -0.66
C TRP A 14 9.60 -9.87 0.71
N GLY A 15 9.94 -11.13 0.90
CA GLY A 15 9.79 -11.79 2.18
C GLY A 15 10.64 -11.14 3.26
N ILE A 16 11.89 -10.80 2.93
CA ILE A 16 12.79 -10.09 3.84
C ILE A 16 12.24 -8.71 4.17
N TRP A 17 11.72 -8.04 3.17
CA TRP A 17 11.14 -6.71 3.34
C TRP A 17 9.92 -6.74 4.26
N ARG A 18 9.05 -7.70 4.03
CA ARG A 18 7.88 -7.94 4.88
C ARG A 18 8.31 -8.30 6.29
N TRP A 19 9.34 -9.14 6.40
CA TRP A 19 9.87 -9.57 7.68
C TRP A 19 10.49 -8.41 8.45
N ASN A 20 11.17 -7.51 7.76
CA ASN A 20 11.71 -6.31 8.38
C ASN A 20 10.60 -5.37 8.86
N MET A 21 9.50 -5.30 8.15
CA MET A 21 8.33 -4.55 8.59
C MET A 21 7.74 -5.18 9.85
N GLU A 22 7.62 -6.50 9.88
CA GLU A 22 7.11 -7.21 11.05
C GLU A 22 8.04 -7.01 12.25
N LYS A 23 9.35 -7.04 12.03
CA LYS A 23 10.32 -6.76 13.10
C LYS A 23 10.22 -5.34 13.61
N LYS A 24 10.03 -4.38 12.73
CA LYS A 24 9.81 -3.00 13.14
C LYS A 24 8.56 -2.88 13.98
N ASP A 25 7.52 -3.58 13.58
CA ASP A 25 6.27 -3.60 14.30
C ASP A 25 6.45 -4.19 15.69
N CYS A 26 7.32 -5.20 15.83
CA CYS A 26 7.59 -5.83 17.11
C CYS A 26 8.47 -4.99 18.04
N CYS A 27 9.40 -4.21 17.51
CA CYS A 27 10.43 -3.58 18.34
C CYS A 27 10.11 -2.16 18.76
N CYS A 28 9.55 -1.35 17.87
CA CYS A 28 9.41 0.08 18.12
C CYS A 28 8.05 0.62 17.79
N CYS A 29 7.29 -0.14 17.03
CA CYS A 29 6.06 0.35 16.44
C CYS A 29 4.81 -0.01 17.21
N SER A 30 4.97 -0.66 18.37
CA SER A 30 3.84 -0.83 19.29
C SER A 30 3.26 0.52 19.68
N GLU A 31 4.09 1.57 19.66
CA GLU A 31 3.66 2.94 19.95
C GLU A 31 3.10 3.68 18.74
N LYS A 32 3.41 3.19 17.51
CA LYS A 32 2.97 3.87 16.28
C LYS A 32 1.82 3.15 15.60
N GLN A 33 0.87 2.71 16.38
CA GLN A 33 -0.33 2.13 15.83
C GLN A 33 -1.35 3.23 15.54
N THR A 34 -2.04 3.09 14.42
CA THR A 34 -3.15 3.97 14.08
C THR A 34 -4.43 3.29 14.49
N MET A 35 -5.11 3.87 15.45
CA MET A 35 -6.41 3.38 15.88
C MET A 35 -7.47 3.87 14.90
N ARG A 36 -8.13 2.94 14.24
CA ARG A 36 -9.24 3.23 13.34
C ARG A 36 -10.51 2.62 13.90
N SER A 37 -11.63 3.28 13.62
CA SER A 37 -12.92 2.69 13.96
C SER A 37 -13.17 1.44 13.11
N GLU A 38 -14.03 0.56 13.57
CA GLU A 38 -14.39 -0.65 12.83
C GLU A 38 -14.99 -0.31 11.47
N GLU A 39 -15.75 0.78 11.39
CA GLU A 39 -16.33 1.26 10.13
C GLU A 39 -15.25 1.69 9.13
N GLN A 40 -14.24 2.42 9.60
CA GLN A 40 -13.13 2.85 8.77
C GLN A 40 -12.32 1.65 8.26
N LYS A 41 -12.03 0.71 9.15
CA LYS A 41 -11.33 -0.53 8.77
C LYS A 41 -12.10 -1.29 7.70
N LYS A 42 -13.39 -1.42 7.91
CA LYS A 42 -14.26 -2.16 6.99
C LYS A 42 -14.29 -1.50 5.61
N ALA A 43 -14.41 -0.17 5.58
CA ALA A 43 -14.40 0.58 4.33
C ALA A 43 -13.09 0.40 3.57
N LEU A 44 -11.97 0.52 4.26
CA LEU A 44 -10.64 0.36 3.67
C LEU A 44 -10.42 -1.07 3.16
N LEU A 45 -10.81 -2.06 3.96
CA LEU A 45 -10.69 -3.47 3.57
C LEU A 45 -11.57 -3.79 2.36
N ASN A 46 -12.75 -3.22 2.29
CA ASN A 46 -13.63 -3.41 1.13
C ASN A 46 -13.02 -2.84 -0.15
N ARG A 47 -12.38 -1.68 -0.04
CA ARG A 47 -11.64 -1.10 -1.18
C ARG A 47 -10.52 -2.03 -1.63
N LEU A 48 -9.75 -2.55 -0.68
CA LEU A 48 -8.63 -3.46 -1.00
C LEU A 48 -9.12 -4.77 -1.59
N LYS A 49 -10.22 -5.31 -1.10
CA LYS A 49 -10.82 -6.53 -1.66
C LYS A 49 -11.26 -6.32 -3.12
N ARG A 50 -11.79 -5.14 -3.40
CA ARG A 50 -12.18 -4.79 -4.77
C ARG A 50 -10.95 -4.71 -5.67
N ILE A 51 -9.88 -4.09 -5.20
CA ILE A 51 -8.60 -3.99 -5.93
C ILE A 51 -8.01 -5.39 -6.13
N GLU A 52 -8.04 -6.22 -5.11
CA GLU A 52 -7.61 -7.62 -5.19
C GLU A 52 -8.35 -8.37 -6.31
N GLY A 53 -9.67 -8.20 -6.37
CA GLY A 53 -10.47 -8.80 -7.44
C GLY A 53 -10.07 -8.29 -8.82
N GLN A 54 -9.79 -7.01 -8.95
CA GLN A 54 -9.33 -6.42 -10.21
C GLN A 54 -7.97 -6.98 -10.62
N VAL A 55 -7.06 -7.18 -9.68
CA VAL A 55 -5.75 -7.78 -9.96
C VAL A 55 -5.92 -9.23 -10.43
N ARG A 56 -6.81 -9.98 -9.81
CA ARG A 56 -7.13 -11.35 -10.25
C ARG A 56 -7.68 -11.35 -11.66
N GLY A 57 -8.50 -10.36 -12.00
CA GLY A 57 -9.01 -10.18 -13.35
C GLY A 57 -7.89 -9.99 -14.36
N ILE A 58 -6.88 -9.20 -14.01
CA ILE A 58 -5.71 -8.99 -14.86
C ILE A 58 -4.91 -10.29 -15.02
N GLN A 59 -4.76 -11.06 -13.96
CA GLN A 59 -4.11 -12.36 -14.04
C GLN A 59 -4.83 -13.28 -15.04
N ALA A 60 -6.15 -13.31 -14.98
CA ALA A 60 -6.94 -14.09 -15.92
C ALA A 60 -6.76 -13.61 -17.36
N MET A 61 -6.64 -12.30 -17.56
CA MET A 61 -6.38 -11.74 -18.88
C MET A 61 -5.03 -12.19 -19.45
N ILE A 62 -4.01 -12.27 -18.60
CA ILE A 62 -2.69 -12.77 -19.00
C ILE A 62 -2.80 -14.26 -19.39
N GLU A 63 -3.51 -15.06 -18.60
CA GLU A 63 -3.67 -16.49 -18.87
C GLU A 63 -4.41 -16.75 -20.18
N LYS A 64 -5.34 -15.88 -20.55
CA LYS A 64 -6.12 -15.99 -21.78
C LYS A 64 -5.45 -15.33 -22.98
N ASP A 65 -4.28 -14.77 -22.80
CA ASP A 65 -3.58 -14.02 -23.84
C ASP A 65 -4.44 -12.89 -24.42
N SER A 66 -5.13 -12.16 -23.54
CA SER A 66 -5.94 -11.01 -23.90
C SER A 66 -5.12 -9.91 -24.58
N TYR A 67 -5.81 -9.06 -25.32
CA TYR A 67 -5.17 -7.96 -26.03
C TYR A 67 -4.43 -7.03 -25.05
N CYS A 68 -3.19 -6.68 -25.39
CA CYS A 68 -2.31 -5.92 -24.49
C CYS A 68 -2.91 -4.59 -24.06
N ASN A 69 -3.58 -3.88 -24.97
CA ASN A 69 -4.17 -2.60 -24.64
C ASN A 69 -5.26 -2.72 -23.57
N ASP A 70 -6.05 -3.80 -23.64
CA ASP A 70 -7.10 -4.04 -22.65
C ASP A 70 -6.51 -4.30 -21.26
N ILE A 71 -5.40 -5.04 -21.24
CA ILE A 71 -4.67 -5.33 -20.00
C ILE A 71 -4.15 -4.01 -19.40
N LEU A 72 -3.59 -3.13 -20.23
CA LEU A 72 -3.07 -1.84 -19.78
C LEU A 72 -4.18 -0.94 -19.26
N ILE A 73 -5.35 -0.96 -19.88
CA ILE A 73 -6.50 -0.20 -19.39
C ILE A 73 -6.92 -0.68 -18.01
N GLN A 74 -6.98 -2.00 -17.81
CA GLN A 74 -7.32 -2.56 -16.51
C GLN A 74 -6.25 -2.25 -15.46
N SER A 75 -4.98 -2.32 -15.85
CA SER A 75 -3.88 -1.96 -14.96
C SER A 75 -3.96 -0.50 -14.54
N ALA A 76 -4.30 0.40 -15.46
CA ALA A 76 -4.49 1.82 -15.14
C ALA A 76 -5.62 2.02 -14.14
N ALA A 77 -6.70 1.26 -14.28
CA ALA A 77 -7.83 1.30 -13.35
C ALA A 77 -7.41 0.87 -11.94
N VAL A 78 -6.60 -0.17 -11.83
CA VAL A 78 -6.05 -0.62 -10.54
C VAL A 78 -5.17 0.45 -9.93
N SER A 79 -4.31 1.07 -10.72
CA SER A 79 -3.44 2.16 -10.26
C SER A 79 -4.27 3.33 -9.72
N ALA A 80 -5.32 3.71 -10.42
CA ALA A 80 -6.22 4.78 -9.97
C ALA A 80 -6.89 4.42 -8.65
N ALA A 81 -7.34 3.17 -8.51
CA ALA A 81 -7.97 2.70 -7.28
C ALA A 81 -6.98 2.69 -6.11
N MET A 82 -5.72 2.29 -6.34
CA MET A 82 -4.68 2.35 -5.31
C MET A 82 -4.36 3.78 -4.92
N ASN A 83 -4.31 4.69 -5.88
CA ASN A 83 -4.08 6.10 -5.58
C ASN A 83 -5.21 6.68 -4.72
N ALA A 84 -6.44 6.32 -4.99
CA ALA A 84 -7.58 6.75 -4.18
C ALA A 84 -7.47 6.20 -2.75
N PHE A 85 -7.08 4.94 -2.62
CA PHE A 85 -6.83 4.33 -1.30
C PHE A 85 -5.72 5.07 -0.56
N ASN A 86 -4.61 5.37 -1.25
CA ASN A 86 -3.48 6.08 -0.67
C ASN A 86 -3.86 7.47 -0.17
N LYS A 87 -4.68 8.19 -0.93
CA LYS A 87 -5.16 9.52 -0.54
C LYS A 87 -5.97 9.46 0.74
N GLU A 88 -6.81 8.45 0.87
CA GLU A 88 -7.64 8.29 2.06
C GLU A 88 -6.80 7.95 3.30
N ILE A 89 -5.84 7.04 3.15
CA ILE A 89 -4.92 6.71 4.22
C ILE A 89 -4.10 7.94 4.61
N LEU A 90 -3.57 8.68 3.64
CA LEU A 90 -2.76 9.87 3.89
C LEU A 90 -3.56 10.94 4.63
N ALA A 91 -4.79 11.21 4.20
CA ALA A 91 -5.64 12.19 4.86
C ALA A 91 -5.92 11.80 6.32
N SER A 92 -6.24 10.54 6.55
CA SER A 92 -6.46 10.02 7.89
C SER A 92 -5.20 10.11 8.74
N HIS A 93 -4.04 9.80 8.16
CA HIS A 93 -2.75 9.88 8.84
C HIS A 93 -2.43 11.31 9.28
N ILE A 94 -2.63 12.29 8.39
CA ILE A 94 -2.37 13.69 8.72
C ILE A 94 -3.31 14.15 9.83
N HIS A 95 -4.59 13.85 9.74
CA HIS A 95 -5.58 14.32 10.71
C HIS A 95 -5.44 13.69 12.08
N SER A 96 -4.95 12.48 12.17
CA SER A 96 -4.86 11.80 13.47
C SER A 96 -3.43 11.63 13.95
N CYS A 97 -2.62 10.88 13.23
CA CYS A 97 -1.29 10.51 13.70
C CYS A 97 -0.31 11.68 13.70
N VAL A 98 -0.27 12.43 12.60
CA VAL A 98 0.67 13.55 12.44
C VAL A 98 0.36 14.66 13.43
N VAL A 99 -0.91 15.05 13.54
CA VAL A 99 -1.35 16.10 14.46
C VAL A 99 -1.07 15.69 15.91
N ARG A 100 -1.37 14.45 16.25
CA ARG A 100 -1.11 13.91 17.57
C ARG A 100 0.39 14.00 17.93
N ASP A 101 1.24 13.56 17.01
CA ASP A 101 2.69 13.53 17.25
C ASP A 101 3.28 14.93 17.33
N ILE A 102 2.80 15.87 16.53
CA ILE A 102 3.22 17.29 16.60
C ILE A 102 2.82 17.89 17.94
N ARG A 103 1.61 17.63 18.40
CA ARG A 103 1.15 18.12 19.71
C ARG A 103 1.92 17.51 20.86
N ALA A 104 2.45 16.31 20.69
CA ALA A 104 3.29 15.65 21.68
C ALA A 104 4.74 16.15 21.64
N GLY A 105 5.08 17.04 20.71
CA GLY A 105 6.43 17.59 20.57
C GLY A 105 7.35 16.77 19.69
N ASN A 106 6.83 15.79 18.97
CA ASN A 106 7.62 14.91 18.10
C ASN A 106 7.61 15.47 16.67
N ASP A 107 8.46 16.43 16.39
CA ASP A 107 8.51 17.11 15.10
C ASP A 107 9.15 16.24 14.00
N GLU A 108 9.78 15.14 14.35
CA GLU A 108 10.37 14.21 13.38
C GLU A 108 9.33 13.62 12.44
N VAL A 109 8.08 13.57 12.88
CA VAL A 109 6.97 13.06 12.06
C VAL A 109 6.77 13.88 10.79
N VAL A 110 7.13 15.16 10.81
CA VAL A 110 7.02 16.04 9.64
C VAL A 110 7.97 15.58 8.53
N ASP A 111 9.21 15.26 8.88
CA ASP A 111 10.19 14.75 7.92
C ASP A 111 9.78 13.39 7.38
N GLU A 112 9.26 12.53 8.23
CA GLU A 112 8.71 11.23 7.84
C GLU A 112 7.57 11.40 6.84
N LEU A 113 6.67 12.33 7.10
CA LEU A 113 5.55 12.62 6.22
C LEU A 113 6.01 13.13 4.86
N VAL A 114 6.96 14.06 4.83
CA VAL A 114 7.52 14.60 3.59
C VAL A 114 8.13 13.46 2.76
N THR A 115 8.90 12.58 3.39
CA THR A 115 9.50 11.43 2.73
C THR A 115 8.43 10.50 2.13
N THR A 116 7.37 10.26 2.89
CA THR A 116 6.26 9.42 2.44
C THR A 116 5.56 10.03 1.23
N ILE A 117 5.27 11.33 1.28
CA ILE A 117 4.63 12.04 0.17
C ILE A 117 5.49 11.97 -1.08
N GLN A 118 6.80 12.17 -0.94
CA GLN A 118 7.72 12.07 -2.08
C GLN A 118 7.69 10.70 -2.73
N LYS A 119 7.60 9.64 -1.93
CA LYS A 119 7.47 8.28 -2.45
C LYS A 119 6.16 8.06 -3.20
N LEU A 120 5.08 8.65 -2.70
CA LEU A 120 3.76 8.51 -3.33
C LEU A 120 3.64 9.29 -4.64
N MET A 121 4.43 10.33 -4.80
CA MET A 121 4.38 11.19 -5.98
C MET A 121 5.24 10.70 -7.15
N LYS A 122 5.89 9.60 -7.01
CA LYS A 122 6.68 9.00 -8.10
C LYS A 122 5.82 8.50 -9.26
#